data_006b955a6f5147f7efe3e72da1c84900
#
_entry.id   006b955a6f5147f7efe3e72da1c84900
#
_cell.length_a   1.000
_cell.length_b   1.000
_cell.length_c   1.000
_cell.angle_alpha   90.00
_cell.angle_beta   90.00
_cell.angle_gamma   90.00
#
_symmetry.space_group_name_H-M   'P 1'
#
loop_
_entity.id
_entity.type
_entity.pdbx_description
1 polymer ?
#
loop_
_entity_poly.entity_id
_entity_poly.type
_entity_poly.pdbx_seq_one_letter_code
_entity_poly.pdbx_strand_id
1 'polypeptide(L)'
;LVSLLLFAALSLPASQAVYAEPAVTVAPPVLSIDNPVATAGFYRLSWHTQDKKVELQEATSPNFQQPSVRYTGHDTASVISGVPNGVWYYRLRVLGDNGAGPWSHSVKVTVAHHSLTRAFMFLALGIVVFLATVVMVVRGAGQSE
;
A
#
# COMPACT_ATOMS: atom_id res chain seq x y z
N LEU A 1 7.77 -60.41 69.33
CA LEU A 1 7.37 -59.01 69.17
C LEU A 1 8.19 -58.40 68.03
N VAL A 2 7.67 -58.48 66.83
CA VAL A 2 8.29 -57.89 65.59
C VAL A 2 7.55 -56.62 65.27
N SER A 3 8.23 -55.50 65.43
CA SER A 3 7.66 -54.19 65.14
C SER A 3 7.86 -53.88 63.63
N LEU A 4 6.74 -53.81 62.84
CA LEU A 4 6.73 -53.53 61.45
C LEU A 4 6.67 -52.00 61.25
N LEU A 5 7.80 -51.39 60.86
CA LEU A 5 7.85 -49.99 60.52
C LEU A 5 7.36 -49.78 59.02
N LEU A 6 6.20 -49.18 58.90
CA LEU A 6 5.60 -48.82 57.61
C LEU A 6 6.21 -47.49 57.11
N PHE A 7 7.10 -47.54 56.12
CA PHE A 7 7.58 -46.33 55.41
C PHE A 7 6.54 -45.88 54.40
N ALA A 8 5.81 -44.85 54.73
CA ALA A 8 4.97 -44.15 53.75
C ALA A 8 5.85 -43.25 52.86
N ALA A 9 6.08 -43.65 51.63
CA ALA A 9 6.74 -42.83 50.62
C ALA A 9 5.77 -41.74 50.15
N LEU A 10 6.02 -40.50 50.57
CA LEU A 10 5.32 -39.31 50.13
C LEU A 10 5.86 -38.92 48.75
N SER A 11 5.19 -39.34 47.68
CA SER A 11 5.50 -38.92 46.28
C SER A 11 4.96 -37.51 46.02
N LEU A 12 5.84 -36.53 46.02
CA LEU A 12 5.57 -35.17 45.58
C LEU A 12 5.37 -35.18 44.06
N PRO A 13 4.28 -34.60 43.50
CA PRO A 13 4.17 -34.42 42.07
C PRO A 13 5.23 -33.43 41.58
N ALA A 14 6.09 -33.86 40.68
CA ALA A 14 7.01 -32.97 39.99
C ALA A 14 6.19 -32.00 39.13
N SER A 15 6.10 -30.75 39.55
CA SER A 15 5.52 -29.67 38.75
C SER A 15 6.43 -29.47 37.55
N GLN A 16 5.98 -29.94 36.37
CA GLN A 16 6.66 -29.66 35.11
C GLN A 16 6.41 -28.18 34.78
N ALA A 17 7.44 -27.38 34.91
CA ALA A 17 7.44 -26.03 34.40
C ALA A 17 7.31 -26.12 32.87
N VAL A 18 6.14 -25.76 32.33
CA VAL A 18 5.94 -25.56 30.89
C VAL A 18 6.76 -24.33 30.51
N TYR A 19 7.94 -24.56 29.97
CA TYR A 19 8.70 -23.49 29.31
C TYR A 19 7.90 -23.05 28.09
N ALA A 20 7.20 -21.92 28.21
CA ALA A 20 6.61 -21.24 27.10
C ALA A 20 7.76 -20.82 26.16
N GLU A 21 7.85 -21.46 25.03
CA GLU A 21 8.78 -21.07 23.95
C GLU A 21 8.54 -19.58 23.63
N PRO A 22 9.59 -18.76 23.60
CA PRO A 22 9.40 -17.33 23.30
C PRO A 22 8.74 -17.21 21.93
N ALA A 23 7.56 -16.62 21.90
CA ALA A 23 6.87 -16.33 20.66
C ALA A 23 7.81 -15.50 19.79
N VAL A 24 8.22 -16.04 18.64
CA VAL A 24 9.03 -15.33 17.66
C VAL A 24 8.21 -14.13 17.19
N THR A 25 8.48 -12.97 17.79
CA THR A 25 7.83 -11.72 17.40
C THR A 25 8.37 -11.32 16.03
N VAL A 26 7.67 -11.70 14.98
CA VAL A 26 8.00 -11.27 13.62
C VAL A 26 7.76 -9.77 13.55
N ALA A 27 8.83 -9.00 13.32
CA ALA A 27 8.73 -7.57 13.15
C ALA A 27 7.83 -7.25 11.92
N PRO A 28 6.96 -6.22 12.02
CA PRO A 28 6.14 -5.82 10.89
C PRO A 28 7.01 -5.38 9.71
N PRO A 29 6.62 -5.69 8.47
CA PRO A 29 7.36 -5.26 7.29
C PRO A 29 7.31 -3.73 7.14
N VAL A 30 8.33 -3.16 6.47
CA VAL A 30 8.37 -1.73 6.15
C VAL A 30 7.81 -1.54 4.75
N LEU A 31 6.74 -0.75 4.65
CA LEU A 31 6.12 -0.34 3.39
C LEU A 31 6.56 1.09 3.06
N SER A 32 7.07 1.31 1.86
CA SER A 32 7.55 2.61 1.37
C SER A 32 6.81 3.03 0.12
N ILE A 33 6.72 4.33 -0.12
CA ILE A 33 6.18 4.92 -1.34
C ILE A 33 7.16 5.93 -1.91
N ASP A 34 7.34 5.90 -3.22
CA ASP A 34 8.27 6.81 -3.91
C ASP A 34 7.73 8.26 -3.94
N ASN A 35 6.42 8.42 -4.11
CA ASN A 35 5.77 9.73 -4.14
C ASN A 35 4.41 9.68 -3.43
N PRO A 36 4.23 10.39 -2.31
CA PRO A 36 2.96 10.41 -1.57
C PRO A 36 1.84 11.18 -2.29
N VAL A 37 2.16 11.93 -3.37
CA VAL A 37 1.19 12.63 -4.21
C VAL A 37 1.34 12.14 -5.65
N ALA A 38 0.40 11.35 -6.12
CA ALA A 38 0.39 10.79 -7.46
C ALA A 38 -0.45 11.66 -8.41
N THR A 39 0.21 12.35 -9.35
CA THR A 39 -0.44 13.16 -10.39
C THR A 39 -0.39 12.50 -11.76
N ALA A 40 0.55 11.55 -11.97
CA ALA A 40 0.77 10.86 -13.23
C ALA A 40 -0.18 9.68 -13.48
N GLY A 41 -1.13 9.40 -12.58
CA GLY A 41 -2.06 8.28 -12.69
C GLY A 41 -1.50 6.94 -12.25
N PHE A 42 -0.27 6.89 -11.77
CA PHE A 42 0.36 5.70 -11.19
C PHE A 42 1.36 6.10 -10.09
N TYR A 43 1.67 5.16 -9.20
CA TYR A 43 2.70 5.25 -8.16
C TYR A 43 3.21 3.86 -7.82
N ARG A 44 4.39 3.80 -7.22
CA ARG A 44 5.03 2.56 -6.82
C ARG A 44 5.08 2.45 -5.31
N LEU A 45 4.62 1.32 -4.82
CA LEU A 45 4.82 0.86 -3.45
C LEU A 45 5.95 -0.16 -3.44
N SER A 46 6.87 -0.06 -2.49
CA SER A 46 8.00 -0.96 -2.34
C SER A 46 8.14 -1.43 -0.89
N TRP A 47 8.67 -2.63 -0.71
CA TRP A 47 8.87 -3.26 0.60
C TRP A 47 10.05 -4.22 0.54
N HIS A 48 10.54 -4.58 1.71
CA HIS A 48 11.62 -5.55 1.82
C HIS A 48 11.23 -6.65 2.81
N THR A 49 11.06 -7.88 2.34
CA THR A 49 10.53 -9.00 3.14
C THR A 49 11.31 -10.32 2.96
N GLN A 50 12.58 -10.25 2.50
CA GLN A 50 13.45 -11.43 2.38
C GLN A 50 12.76 -12.62 1.68
N ASP A 51 12.16 -12.39 0.52
CA ASP A 51 11.50 -13.42 -0.33
C ASP A 51 10.28 -14.10 0.31
N LYS A 52 9.68 -13.49 1.34
CA LYS A 52 8.46 -13.99 1.97
C LYS A 52 7.23 -13.57 1.19
N LYS A 53 6.23 -14.44 1.17
CA LYS A 53 4.91 -14.12 0.61
C LYS A 53 4.27 -12.98 1.40
N VAL A 54 3.71 -12.01 0.70
CA VAL A 54 3.09 -10.83 1.31
C VAL A 54 1.66 -10.63 0.83
N GLU A 55 0.88 -9.93 1.62
CA GLU A 55 -0.44 -9.41 1.27
C GLU A 55 -0.45 -7.90 1.43
N LEU A 56 -0.75 -7.18 0.34
CA LEU A 56 -0.94 -5.74 0.31
C LEU A 56 -2.43 -5.44 0.30
N GLN A 57 -2.88 -4.63 1.24
CA GLN A 57 -4.25 -4.14 1.30
C GLN A 57 -4.35 -2.65 1.05
N GLU A 58 -5.46 -2.28 0.43
CA GLU A 58 -5.85 -0.91 0.12
C GLU A 58 -7.15 -0.57 0.82
N ALA A 59 -7.30 0.68 1.26
CA ALA A 59 -8.55 1.21 1.80
C ALA A 59 -8.65 2.73 1.55
N THR A 60 -9.87 3.25 1.55
CA THR A 60 -10.15 4.70 1.51
C THR A 60 -10.18 5.33 2.91
N SER A 61 -10.10 4.51 3.96
CA SER A 61 -10.13 4.92 5.36
C SER A 61 -8.85 4.50 6.08
N PRO A 62 -8.27 5.33 6.96
CA PRO A 62 -7.09 4.99 7.74
C PRO A 62 -7.32 3.81 8.70
N ASN A 63 -8.57 3.52 9.05
CA ASN A 63 -8.95 2.42 9.94
C ASN A 63 -9.17 1.10 9.20
N PHE A 64 -9.01 1.06 7.87
CA PHE A 64 -9.22 -0.14 7.04
C PHE A 64 -10.55 -0.85 7.32
N GLN A 65 -11.65 -0.10 7.36
CA GLN A 65 -12.99 -0.66 7.63
C GLN A 65 -13.49 -1.59 6.52
N GLN A 66 -13.16 -1.27 5.27
CA GLN A 66 -13.51 -2.08 4.09
C GLN A 66 -12.27 -2.21 3.20
N PRO A 67 -11.27 -3.00 3.62
CA PRO A 67 -10.06 -3.15 2.86
C PRO A 67 -10.27 -4.07 1.67
N SER A 68 -9.60 -3.79 0.56
CA SER A 68 -9.47 -4.68 -0.58
C SER A 68 -8.04 -5.18 -0.71
N VAL A 69 -7.87 -6.46 -1.08
CA VAL A 69 -6.54 -7.01 -1.37
C VAL A 69 -6.13 -6.58 -2.76
N ARG A 70 -5.00 -5.88 -2.86
CA ARG A 70 -4.44 -5.39 -4.13
C ARG A 70 -3.38 -6.31 -4.70
N TYR A 71 -2.63 -6.97 -3.83
CA TYR A 71 -1.55 -7.86 -4.25
C TYR A 71 -1.34 -8.96 -3.21
N THR A 72 -1.00 -10.16 -3.71
CA THR A 72 -0.51 -11.27 -2.91
C THR A 72 0.57 -12.00 -3.70
N GLY A 73 1.77 -12.11 -3.16
CA GLY A 73 2.89 -12.76 -3.84
C GLY A 73 4.21 -12.55 -3.13
N HIS A 74 5.31 -12.78 -3.85
CA HIS A 74 6.69 -12.71 -3.34
C HIS A 74 7.47 -11.48 -3.86
N ASP A 75 6.84 -10.62 -4.68
CA ASP A 75 7.50 -9.44 -5.20
C ASP A 75 7.88 -8.46 -4.08
N THR A 76 8.81 -7.58 -4.37
CA THR A 76 9.30 -6.54 -3.45
C THR A 76 8.70 -5.17 -3.74
N ALA A 77 7.86 -5.07 -4.77
CA ALA A 77 7.18 -3.83 -5.14
C ALA A 77 5.90 -4.12 -5.94
N SER A 78 4.99 -3.14 -5.95
CA SER A 78 3.81 -3.13 -6.80
C SER A 78 3.57 -1.75 -7.38
N VAL A 79 3.23 -1.68 -8.67
CA VAL A 79 2.80 -0.44 -9.32
C VAL A 79 1.28 -0.39 -9.29
N ILE A 80 0.76 0.65 -8.69
CA ILE A 80 -0.68 0.91 -8.60
C ILE A 80 -1.05 1.96 -9.64
N SER A 81 -2.04 1.66 -10.47
CA SER A 81 -2.55 2.56 -11.52
C SER A 81 -4.07 2.51 -11.61
N GLY A 82 -4.66 3.50 -12.29
CA GLY A 82 -6.11 3.54 -12.51
C GLY A 82 -6.94 3.84 -11.27
N VAL A 83 -6.32 4.37 -10.23
CA VAL A 83 -7.00 4.71 -8.97
C VAL A 83 -7.65 6.09 -9.12
N PRO A 84 -8.93 6.28 -8.73
CA PRO A 84 -9.59 7.57 -8.76
C PRO A 84 -8.94 8.62 -7.85
N ASN A 85 -9.18 9.91 -8.16
CA ASN A 85 -8.78 11.00 -7.28
C ASN A 85 -9.29 10.78 -5.86
N GLY A 86 -8.43 11.02 -4.87
CA GLY A 86 -8.77 10.82 -3.48
C GLY A 86 -7.58 10.48 -2.62
N VAL A 87 -7.87 10.09 -1.39
CA VAL A 87 -6.88 9.65 -0.42
C VAL A 87 -7.01 8.15 -0.23
N TRP A 88 -5.89 7.47 -0.38
CA TRP A 88 -5.78 6.03 -0.30
C TRP A 88 -4.79 5.63 0.78
N TYR A 89 -5.07 4.53 1.47
CA TYR A 89 -4.23 3.97 2.53
C TYR A 89 -3.83 2.56 2.15
N TYR A 90 -2.56 2.24 2.35
CA TYR A 90 -1.99 0.93 2.08
C TYR A 90 -1.33 0.37 3.32
N ARG A 91 -1.47 -0.93 3.53
CA ARG A 91 -0.74 -1.68 4.56
C ARG A 91 -0.31 -3.02 4.01
N LEU A 92 0.76 -3.55 4.56
CA LEU A 92 1.38 -4.79 4.13
C LEU A 92 1.53 -5.74 5.32
N ARG A 93 1.38 -7.03 5.09
CA ARG A 93 1.77 -8.07 6.05
C ARG A 93 2.45 -9.22 5.35
N VAL A 94 3.26 -9.98 6.10
CA VAL A 94 3.86 -11.23 5.66
C VAL A 94 2.87 -12.37 5.90
N LEU A 95 2.75 -13.26 4.92
CA LEU A 95 2.01 -14.51 5.05
C LEU A 95 3.03 -15.62 5.29
N GLY A 96 3.13 -16.13 6.50
CA GLY A 96 3.99 -17.25 6.87
C GLY A 96 3.23 -18.56 6.97
N ASP A 97 3.96 -19.67 7.11
CA ASP A 97 3.40 -21.03 7.24
C ASP A 97 2.51 -21.18 8.49
N ASN A 98 2.80 -20.44 9.54
CA ASN A 98 2.06 -20.41 10.80
C ASN A 98 0.94 -19.37 10.83
N GLY A 99 0.59 -18.77 9.67
CA GLY A 99 -0.44 -17.75 9.54
C GLY A 99 0.07 -16.37 9.14
N ALA A 100 -0.84 -15.39 9.16
CA ALA A 100 -0.54 -14.02 8.78
C ALA A 100 0.18 -13.27 9.92
N GLY A 101 1.29 -12.61 9.57
CA GLY A 101 2.05 -11.76 10.47
C GLY A 101 1.36 -10.42 10.77
N PRO A 102 2.01 -9.58 11.61
CA PRO A 102 1.51 -8.25 11.93
C PRO A 102 1.49 -7.33 10.70
N TRP A 103 0.56 -6.37 10.69
CA TRP A 103 0.49 -5.34 9.68
C TRP A 103 1.62 -4.31 9.82
N SER A 104 2.12 -3.83 8.69
CA SER A 104 2.99 -2.66 8.63
C SER A 104 2.28 -1.38 9.11
N HIS A 105 3.03 -0.33 9.35
CA HIS A 105 2.47 1.02 9.39
C HIS A 105 1.77 1.31 8.05
N SER A 106 0.65 2.02 8.12
CA SER A 106 -0.08 2.41 6.92
C SER A 106 0.63 3.56 6.19
N VAL A 107 0.67 3.46 4.86
CA VAL A 107 1.16 4.53 3.99
C VAL A 107 -0.03 5.23 3.35
N LYS A 108 -0.04 6.57 3.41
CA LYS A 108 -1.06 7.42 2.79
C LYS A 108 -0.59 7.91 1.44
N VAL A 109 -1.47 7.81 0.44
CA VAL A 109 -1.26 8.32 -0.92
C VAL A 109 -2.40 9.26 -1.28
N THR A 110 -2.08 10.43 -1.83
CA THR A 110 -3.06 11.35 -2.39
C THR A 110 -2.99 11.29 -3.91
N VAL A 111 -4.05 10.83 -4.55
CA VAL A 111 -4.17 10.79 -6.01
C VAL A 111 -4.88 12.05 -6.49
N ALA A 112 -4.22 12.82 -7.34
CA ALA A 112 -4.74 14.07 -7.89
C ALA A 112 -4.37 14.20 -9.37
N HIS A 113 -5.20 13.69 -10.25
CA HIS A 113 -4.97 13.78 -11.70
C HIS A 113 -5.03 15.24 -12.18
N HIS A 114 -4.25 15.55 -13.19
CA HIS A 114 -4.29 16.87 -13.80
C HIS A 114 -5.67 17.16 -14.38
N SER A 115 -6.17 18.37 -14.13
CA SER A 115 -7.46 18.82 -14.63
C SER A 115 -7.44 18.96 -16.16
N LEU A 116 -8.29 18.20 -16.85
CA LEU A 116 -8.52 18.34 -18.29
C LEU A 116 -9.00 19.76 -18.65
N THR A 117 -9.64 20.45 -17.72
CA THR A 117 -10.12 21.84 -17.91
C THR A 117 -8.99 22.78 -18.32
N ARG A 118 -7.79 22.66 -17.71
CA ARG A 118 -6.64 23.47 -18.09
C ARG A 118 -6.18 23.15 -19.50
N ALA A 119 -6.15 21.88 -19.89
CA ALA A 119 -5.78 21.48 -21.24
C ALA A 119 -6.75 22.04 -22.28
N PHE A 120 -8.06 21.98 -22.02
CA PHE A 120 -9.06 22.56 -22.90
C PHE A 120 -9.01 24.09 -22.96
N MET A 121 -8.69 24.77 -21.88
CA MET A 121 -8.48 26.23 -21.91
C MET A 121 -7.31 26.61 -22.82
N PHE A 122 -6.18 25.94 -22.74
CA PHE A 122 -5.05 26.20 -23.66
C PHE A 122 -5.38 25.85 -25.11
N LEU A 123 -6.12 24.77 -25.34
CA LEU A 123 -6.59 24.41 -26.68
C LEU A 123 -7.50 25.49 -27.26
N ALA A 124 -8.48 25.96 -26.49
CA ALA A 124 -9.41 27.02 -26.91
C ALA A 124 -8.65 28.32 -27.21
N LEU A 125 -7.70 28.73 -26.39
CA LEU A 125 -6.86 29.88 -26.63
C LEU A 125 -6.05 29.72 -27.94
N GLY A 126 -5.46 28.54 -28.15
CA GLY A 126 -4.72 28.24 -29.39
C GLY A 126 -5.60 28.32 -30.63
N ILE A 127 -6.84 27.83 -30.58
CA ILE A 127 -7.80 27.95 -31.67
C ILE A 127 -8.13 29.42 -31.98
N VAL A 128 -8.35 30.25 -30.96
CA VAL A 128 -8.63 31.67 -31.14
C VAL A 128 -7.46 32.39 -31.86
N VAL A 129 -6.24 32.15 -31.39
CA VAL A 129 -5.02 32.72 -31.99
C VAL A 129 -4.86 32.25 -33.42
N PHE A 130 -5.06 30.95 -33.68
CA PHE A 130 -5.00 30.39 -35.03
C PHE A 130 -6.01 31.05 -35.98
N LEU A 131 -7.28 31.17 -35.59
CA LEU A 131 -8.31 31.79 -36.37
C LEU A 131 -8.02 33.27 -36.64
N ALA A 132 -7.54 34.02 -35.65
CA ALA A 132 -7.12 35.40 -35.81
C ALA A 132 -6.00 35.55 -36.88
N THR A 133 -5.03 34.64 -36.82
CA THR A 133 -3.92 34.62 -37.81
C THR A 133 -4.44 34.32 -39.22
N VAL A 134 -5.31 33.34 -39.39
CA VAL A 134 -5.92 33.00 -40.68
C VAL A 134 -6.68 34.19 -41.23
N VAL A 135 -7.52 34.86 -40.42
CA VAL A 135 -8.26 36.04 -40.84
C VAL A 135 -7.33 37.17 -41.28
N MET A 136 -6.23 37.41 -40.55
CA MET A 136 -5.25 38.43 -40.91
C MET A 136 -4.57 38.14 -42.26
N VAL A 137 -4.16 36.89 -42.47
CA VAL A 137 -3.50 36.45 -43.69
C VAL A 137 -4.46 36.59 -44.90
N VAL A 138 -5.70 36.11 -44.76
CA VAL A 138 -6.70 36.18 -45.87
C VAL A 138 -7.04 37.61 -46.20
N ARG A 139 -7.23 38.51 -45.23
CA ARG A 139 -7.51 39.94 -45.48
C ARG A 139 -6.31 40.68 -46.05
N GLY A 140 -5.10 40.35 -45.60
CA GLY A 140 -3.87 40.95 -46.14
C GLY A 140 -3.60 40.55 -47.60
N ALA A 141 -3.88 39.30 -47.97
CA ALA A 141 -3.74 38.82 -49.36
C ALA A 141 -4.74 39.44 -50.32
N GLY A 142 -5.96 39.82 -49.86
CA GLY A 142 -6.96 40.49 -50.71
C GLY A 142 -6.77 41.99 -50.95
N GLN A 143 -5.77 42.64 -50.36
CA GLN A 143 -5.46 44.08 -50.53
C GLN A 143 -4.28 44.35 -51.47
N SER A 144 -3.71 43.32 -52.07
CA SER A 144 -2.54 43.43 -52.96
C SER A 144 -2.87 43.37 -54.46
N GLU A 145 -4.17 43.51 -54.85
CA GLU A 145 -4.59 43.66 -56.26
C GLU A 145 -4.98 45.08 -56.62
#